data_e677dbf09a6667f956a7bd60257abaae
#
_entry.id   e677dbf09a6667f956a7bd60257abaae
#
_cell.length_a   1.000
_cell.length_b   1.000
_cell.length_c   1.000
_cell.angle_alpha   90.00
_cell.angle_beta   90.00
_cell.angle_gamma   90.00
#
_symmetry.space_group_name_H-M   'P 1'
#
loop_
_entity.id
_entity.type
_entity.pdbx_description
1 polymer ?
#
loop_
_entity_poly.entity_id
_entity_poly.type
_entity_poly.pdbx_seq_one_letter_code
_entity_poly.pdbx_strand_id
1 'polypeptide(L)'
;MAYDFNPFKKQIAGVEDWLKREFQQIRTGQASPAVLDGVRVEVYGAPMGLKELAAVTIEGARTLRVAPWDKSQVKDIEKAITVANLGVSVVTDDQGLRVMFPELTADRRKDIAKSTKEKLEEAKKQLRGHRDNVIKDLQAKEKSGGYGKDDIFRLKNDAQKLVDDANKKLEEAFAKKEKEILS
;
A
#
# COMPACT_ATOMS: atom_id res chain seq x y z
N MET A 1 17.28 30.69 -14.28
CA MET A 1 16.52 30.33 -13.03
C MET A 1 16.50 28.81 -12.87
N ALA A 2 16.67 28.28 -11.65
CA ALA A 2 16.56 26.83 -11.46
C ALA A 2 15.05 26.43 -11.41
N TYR A 3 14.69 25.35 -12.11
CA TYR A 3 13.35 24.77 -12.03
C TYR A 3 13.18 24.06 -10.69
N ASP A 4 12.05 24.28 -10.01
CA ASP A 4 11.78 23.65 -8.73
C ASP A 4 11.14 22.27 -8.92
N PHE A 5 11.92 21.22 -8.72
CA PHE A 5 11.46 19.83 -8.74
C PHE A 5 10.87 19.35 -7.39
N ASN A 6 10.83 20.18 -6.34
CA ASN A 6 10.33 19.74 -5.02
C ASN A 6 8.86 19.25 -5.05
N PRO A 7 7.93 19.92 -5.76
CA PRO A 7 6.57 19.40 -5.89
C PRO A 7 6.54 18.01 -6.56
N PHE A 8 7.33 17.83 -7.61
CA PHE A 8 7.42 16.56 -8.32
C PHE A 8 8.03 15.44 -7.46
N LYS A 9 9.10 15.73 -6.72
CA LYS A 9 9.69 14.78 -5.76
C LYS A 9 8.71 14.37 -4.67
N LYS A 10 7.86 15.29 -4.19
CA LYS A 10 6.79 14.96 -3.23
C LYS A 10 5.74 14.04 -3.84
N GLN A 11 5.37 14.24 -5.09
CA GLN A 11 4.44 13.34 -5.81
C GLN A 11 5.03 11.94 -5.99
N ILE A 12 6.31 11.85 -6.36
CA ILE A 12 7.03 10.56 -6.45
C ILE A 12 7.04 9.85 -5.09
N ALA A 13 7.41 10.54 -4.01
CA ALA A 13 7.38 9.97 -2.66
C ALA A 13 5.97 9.50 -2.25
N GLY A 14 4.94 10.25 -2.64
CA GLY A 14 3.54 9.85 -2.42
C GLY A 14 3.18 8.54 -3.12
N VAL A 15 3.67 8.30 -4.34
CA VAL A 15 3.45 7.05 -5.07
C VAL A 15 4.23 5.89 -4.43
N GLU A 16 5.48 6.11 -4.01
CA GLU A 16 6.30 5.11 -3.29
C GLU A 16 5.59 4.70 -1.98
N ASP A 17 5.11 5.67 -1.20
CA ASP A 17 4.39 5.43 0.05
C ASP A 17 3.03 4.74 -0.16
N TRP A 18 2.32 5.09 -1.23
CA TRP A 18 1.08 4.43 -1.60
C TRP A 18 1.32 2.94 -1.90
N LEU A 19 2.30 2.62 -2.76
CA LEU A 19 2.60 1.23 -3.10
C LEU A 19 3.07 0.44 -1.87
N LYS A 20 3.86 1.04 -0.99
CA LYS A 20 4.30 0.41 0.25
C LYS A 20 3.11 0.04 1.14
N ARG A 21 2.12 0.93 1.29
CA ARG A 21 0.89 0.65 2.05
C ARG A 21 0.06 -0.45 1.42
N GLU A 22 -0.11 -0.43 0.09
CA GLU A 22 -0.81 -1.49 -0.65
C GLU A 22 -0.13 -2.86 -0.43
N PHE A 23 1.20 -2.92 -0.50
CA PHE A 23 1.94 -4.16 -0.28
C PHE A 23 1.88 -4.65 1.18
N GLN A 24 1.80 -3.76 2.17
CA GLN A 24 1.66 -4.15 3.57
C GLN A 24 0.33 -4.84 3.85
N GLN A 25 -0.74 -4.49 3.12
CA GLN A 25 -2.07 -5.09 3.26
C GLN A 25 -2.18 -6.45 2.54
N ILE A 26 -1.24 -6.76 1.66
CA ILE A 26 -1.25 -8.04 0.93
C ILE A 26 -0.83 -9.17 1.86
N ARG A 27 -1.69 -10.18 1.94
CA ARG A 27 -1.47 -11.39 2.71
C ARG A 27 -0.36 -12.25 2.09
N THR A 28 0.64 -12.62 2.89
CA THR A 28 1.80 -13.44 2.46
C THR A 28 1.86 -14.82 3.10
N GLY A 29 0.79 -15.29 3.73
CA GLY A 29 0.78 -16.57 4.47
C GLY A 29 1.25 -16.44 5.93
N GLN A 30 1.95 -15.36 6.29
CA GLN A 30 2.29 -15.03 7.67
C GLN A 30 1.30 -14.02 8.26
N ALA A 31 1.10 -14.06 9.58
CA ALA A 31 0.26 -13.12 10.27
C ALA A 31 0.89 -11.73 10.28
N SER A 32 0.17 -10.75 9.76
CA SER A 32 0.57 -9.34 9.79
C SER A 32 -0.59 -8.47 10.27
N PRO A 33 -0.41 -7.66 11.32
CA PRO A 33 -1.42 -6.72 11.79
C PRO A 33 -1.90 -5.75 10.70
N ALA A 34 -1.05 -5.43 9.73
CA ALA A 34 -1.36 -4.52 8.63
C ALA A 34 -2.51 -5.04 7.73
N VAL A 35 -2.72 -6.36 7.67
CA VAL A 35 -3.85 -6.96 6.93
C VAL A 35 -5.19 -6.53 7.51
N LEU A 36 -5.24 -6.23 8.80
CA LEU A 36 -6.46 -5.78 9.50
C LEU A 36 -6.67 -4.27 9.47
N ASP A 37 -5.73 -3.47 8.96
CA ASP A 37 -5.81 -1.99 8.96
C ASP A 37 -6.98 -1.44 8.14
N GLY A 38 -7.44 -2.19 7.14
CA GLY A 38 -8.60 -1.85 6.32
C GLY A 38 -9.96 -2.21 6.94
N VAL A 39 -9.98 -2.96 8.04
CA VAL A 39 -11.21 -3.41 8.68
C VAL A 39 -11.89 -2.23 9.39
N ARG A 40 -13.16 -2.01 9.05
CA ARG A 40 -14.03 -1.03 9.70
C ARG A 40 -15.10 -1.76 10.50
N VAL A 41 -15.20 -1.42 11.77
CA VAL A 41 -16.15 -1.99 12.71
C VAL A 41 -17.24 -0.96 12.97
N GLU A 42 -18.48 -1.33 12.80
CA GLU A 42 -19.61 -0.46 13.17
C GLU A 42 -19.86 -0.54 14.68
N VAL A 43 -19.53 0.53 15.39
CA VAL A 43 -19.73 0.65 16.84
C VAL A 43 -20.42 1.97 17.14
N TYR A 44 -21.48 1.91 17.94
CA TYR A 44 -22.29 3.09 18.29
C TYR A 44 -22.84 3.88 17.11
N GLY A 45 -23.10 3.18 15.98
CA GLY A 45 -23.65 3.80 14.76
C GLY A 45 -22.61 4.53 13.88
N ALA A 46 -21.33 4.37 14.14
CA ALA A 46 -20.25 4.93 13.34
C ALA A 46 -19.18 3.88 12.99
N PRO A 47 -18.60 3.92 11.77
CA PRO A 47 -17.50 3.04 11.39
C PRO A 47 -16.20 3.50 12.06
N MET A 48 -15.61 2.63 12.88
CA MET A 48 -14.32 2.87 13.55
C MET A 48 -13.24 1.92 13.04
N GLY A 49 -11.99 2.32 13.08
CA GLY A 49 -10.85 1.48 12.77
C GLY A 49 -10.63 0.42 13.84
N LEU A 50 -10.23 -0.80 13.44
CA LEU A 50 -9.99 -1.88 14.40
C LEU A 50 -8.95 -1.49 15.48
N LYS A 51 -7.90 -0.74 15.11
CA LYS A 51 -6.86 -0.28 16.04
C LYS A 51 -7.35 0.73 17.10
N GLU A 52 -8.47 1.36 16.86
CA GLU A 52 -9.12 2.27 17.82
C GLU A 52 -9.91 1.49 18.90
N LEU A 53 -10.32 0.26 18.56
CA LEU A 53 -11.19 -0.57 19.39
C LEU A 53 -10.46 -1.71 20.11
N ALA A 54 -9.28 -2.12 19.61
CA ALA A 54 -8.57 -3.29 20.10
C ALA A 54 -7.06 -3.18 19.93
N ALA A 55 -6.31 -3.82 20.83
CA ALA A 55 -4.90 -4.12 20.62
C ALA A 55 -4.77 -5.31 19.66
N VAL A 56 -3.93 -5.16 18.63
CA VAL A 56 -3.62 -6.23 17.68
C VAL A 56 -2.15 -6.62 17.85
N THR A 57 -1.91 -7.87 18.25
CA THR A 57 -0.57 -8.40 18.49
C THR A 57 -0.34 -9.72 17.75
N ILE A 58 0.92 -10.03 17.46
CA ILE A 58 1.31 -11.30 16.84
C ILE A 58 1.44 -12.34 17.96
N GLU A 59 0.60 -13.38 17.92
CA GLU A 59 0.64 -14.51 18.88
C GLU A 59 1.47 -15.68 18.33
N GLY A 60 1.53 -15.81 17.02
CA GLY A 60 2.29 -16.85 16.32
C GLY A 60 2.53 -16.51 14.87
N ALA A 61 3.28 -17.37 14.16
CA ALA A 61 3.65 -17.13 12.75
C ALA A 61 2.43 -16.89 11.83
N ARG A 62 1.29 -17.46 12.18
CA ARG A 62 0.03 -17.37 11.42
C ARG A 62 -1.18 -16.99 12.29
N THR A 63 -0.95 -16.39 13.45
CA THR A 63 -2.02 -16.06 14.39
C THR A 63 -1.82 -14.65 14.92
N LEU A 64 -2.86 -13.83 14.80
CA LEU A 64 -2.96 -12.55 15.49
C LEU A 64 -3.91 -12.67 16.67
N ARG A 65 -3.59 -12.01 17.75
CA ARG A 65 -4.46 -11.76 18.87
C ARG A 65 -5.07 -10.37 18.71
N VAL A 66 -6.39 -10.30 18.75
CA VAL A 66 -7.15 -9.05 18.80
C VAL A 66 -7.81 -8.97 20.17
N ALA A 67 -7.34 -8.08 21.03
CA ALA A 67 -7.85 -7.86 22.37
C ALA A 67 -8.64 -6.55 22.43
N PRO A 68 -9.99 -6.60 22.39
CA PRO A 68 -10.83 -5.42 22.46
C PRO A 68 -10.69 -4.70 23.81
N TRP A 69 -10.72 -3.38 23.79
CA TRP A 69 -10.76 -2.56 25.01
C TRP A 69 -12.08 -2.74 25.77
N ASP A 70 -13.16 -2.95 25.01
CA ASP A 70 -14.47 -3.26 25.53
C ASP A 70 -14.92 -4.65 25.05
N LYS A 71 -15.12 -5.56 25.99
CA LYS A 71 -15.53 -6.95 25.71
C LYS A 71 -16.90 -7.06 25.02
N SER A 72 -17.76 -6.06 25.14
CA SER A 72 -19.06 -6.04 24.46
C SER A 72 -18.91 -5.95 22.93
N GLN A 73 -17.79 -5.45 22.43
CA GLN A 73 -17.53 -5.23 21.00
C GLN A 73 -16.94 -6.45 20.28
N VAL A 74 -16.64 -7.54 21.00
CA VAL A 74 -16.04 -8.77 20.43
C VAL A 74 -16.82 -9.26 19.22
N LYS A 75 -18.15 -9.33 19.32
CA LYS A 75 -19.04 -9.82 18.24
C LYS A 75 -19.02 -8.89 17.01
N ASP A 76 -18.99 -7.59 17.24
CA ASP A 76 -18.96 -6.60 16.14
C ASP A 76 -17.63 -6.65 15.40
N ILE A 77 -16.53 -6.81 16.13
CA ILE A 77 -15.19 -7.00 15.57
C ILE A 77 -15.12 -8.31 14.79
N GLU A 78 -15.61 -9.43 15.34
CA GLU A 78 -15.67 -10.72 14.65
C GLU A 78 -16.43 -10.62 13.32
N LYS A 79 -17.62 -10.01 13.36
CA LYS A 79 -18.45 -9.78 12.18
C LYS A 79 -17.72 -8.92 11.14
N ALA A 80 -17.08 -7.84 11.56
CA ALA A 80 -16.36 -6.94 10.66
C ALA A 80 -15.18 -7.64 9.96
N ILE A 81 -14.40 -8.44 10.67
CA ILE A 81 -13.30 -9.22 10.09
C ILE A 81 -13.84 -10.27 9.11
N THR A 82 -14.95 -10.92 9.44
CA THR A 82 -15.60 -11.93 8.57
C THR A 82 -16.10 -11.28 7.27
N VAL A 83 -16.78 -10.14 7.38
CA VAL A 83 -17.33 -9.40 6.22
C VAL A 83 -16.20 -8.86 5.33
N ALA A 84 -15.07 -8.50 5.91
CA ALA A 84 -13.90 -8.02 5.14
C ALA A 84 -13.31 -9.09 4.21
N ASN A 85 -13.72 -10.36 4.35
CA ASN A 85 -13.35 -11.48 3.47
C ASN A 85 -11.83 -11.59 3.22
N LEU A 86 -11.04 -11.45 4.29
CA LEU A 86 -9.58 -11.48 4.25
C LEU A 86 -9.02 -12.91 4.08
N GLY A 87 -9.89 -13.92 4.00
CA GLY A 87 -9.51 -15.33 3.91
C GLY A 87 -8.85 -15.84 5.20
N VAL A 88 -9.21 -15.30 6.35
CA VAL A 88 -8.75 -15.69 7.68
C VAL A 88 -9.86 -16.40 8.44
N SER A 89 -9.50 -17.21 9.44
CA SER A 89 -10.45 -17.79 10.39
C SER A 89 -10.41 -17.01 11.69
N VAL A 90 -11.56 -16.78 12.31
CA VAL A 90 -11.67 -16.07 13.58
C VAL A 90 -12.21 -17.02 14.63
N VAL A 91 -11.56 -17.07 15.79
CA VAL A 91 -12.01 -17.83 16.97
C VAL A 91 -12.06 -16.86 18.15
N THR A 92 -13.20 -16.83 18.84
CA THR A 92 -13.39 -16.02 20.04
C THR A 92 -13.06 -16.84 21.30
N ASP A 93 -12.33 -16.23 22.23
CA ASP A 93 -12.03 -16.78 23.55
C ASP A 93 -12.23 -15.72 24.66
N ASP A 94 -11.90 -16.05 25.90
CA ASP A 94 -12.10 -15.17 27.06
C ASP A 94 -11.25 -13.88 27.03
N GLN A 95 -10.20 -13.87 26.20
CA GLN A 95 -9.25 -12.74 26.07
C GLN A 95 -9.52 -11.90 24.81
N GLY A 96 -10.47 -12.28 23.96
CA GLY A 96 -10.82 -11.58 22.73
C GLY A 96 -10.92 -12.52 21.54
N LEU A 97 -10.24 -12.19 20.43
CA LEU A 97 -10.30 -12.98 19.21
C LEU A 97 -8.91 -13.42 18.77
N ARG A 98 -8.84 -14.62 18.24
CA ARG A 98 -7.70 -15.13 17.48
C ARG A 98 -8.03 -15.10 16.00
N VAL A 99 -7.21 -14.42 15.23
CA VAL A 99 -7.32 -14.37 13.77
C VAL A 99 -6.22 -15.26 13.20
N MET A 100 -6.65 -16.38 12.62
CA MET A 100 -5.74 -17.39 12.07
C MET A 100 -5.64 -17.25 10.55
N PHE A 101 -4.42 -17.28 10.05
CA PHE A 101 -4.07 -17.20 8.63
C PHE A 101 -3.79 -18.63 8.13
N PRO A 102 -4.75 -19.31 7.45
CA PRO A 102 -4.49 -20.63 6.88
C PRO A 102 -3.40 -20.55 5.81
N GLU A 103 -2.74 -21.66 5.54
CA GLU A 103 -1.74 -21.72 4.45
C GLU A 103 -2.35 -21.36 3.10
N LEU A 104 -1.57 -20.64 2.31
CA LEU A 104 -1.96 -20.31 0.95
C LEU A 104 -1.69 -21.49 0.03
N THR A 105 -2.69 -21.89 -0.75
CA THR A 105 -2.48 -22.84 -1.85
C THR A 105 -1.59 -22.22 -2.94
N ALA A 106 -0.93 -23.06 -3.76
CA ALA A 106 -0.10 -22.59 -4.86
C ALA A 106 -0.88 -21.68 -5.83
N ASP A 107 -2.14 -22.00 -6.12
CA ASP A 107 -2.96 -21.18 -7.01
C ASP A 107 -3.31 -19.84 -6.36
N ARG A 108 -3.64 -19.83 -5.06
CA ARG A 108 -3.90 -18.59 -4.35
C ARG A 108 -2.67 -17.68 -4.28
N ARG A 109 -1.47 -18.25 -4.13
CA ARG A 109 -0.20 -17.47 -4.21
C ARG A 109 -0.03 -16.81 -5.57
N LYS A 110 -0.33 -17.52 -6.67
CA LYS A 110 -0.27 -16.97 -8.03
C LYS A 110 -1.24 -15.81 -8.23
N ASP A 111 -2.48 -15.95 -7.75
CA ASP A 111 -3.49 -14.88 -7.83
C ASP A 111 -3.05 -13.63 -7.05
N ILE A 112 -2.50 -13.82 -5.85
CA ILE A 112 -1.98 -12.71 -5.04
C ILE A 112 -0.79 -12.06 -5.73
N ALA A 113 0.15 -12.83 -6.29
CA ALA A 113 1.29 -12.30 -7.04
C ALA A 113 0.84 -11.48 -8.26
N LYS A 114 -0.19 -11.95 -8.98
CA LYS A 114 -0.78 -11.22 -10.11
C LYS A 114 -1.38 -9.89 -9.66
N SER A 115 -2.20 -9.90 -8.62
CA SER A 115 -2.79 -8.68 -8.05
C SER A 115 -1.72 -7.71 -7.56
N THR A 116 -0.64 -8.23 -6.96
CA THR A 116 0.52 -7.42 -6.51
C THR A 116 1.20 -6.74 -7.69
N LYS A 117 1.35 -7.44 -8.82
CA LYS A 117 1.90 -6.88 -10.06
C LYS A 117 1.01 -5.78 -10.65
N GLU A 118 -0.31 -5.94 -10.59
CA GLU A 118 -1.27 -4.92 -11.03
C GLU A 118 -1.11 -3.61 -10.22
N LYS A 119 -0.85 -3.70 -8.91
CA LYS A 119 -0.55 -2.54 -8.06
C LYS A 119 0.77 -1.85 -8.45
N LEU A 120 1.80 -2.61 -8.79
CA LEU A 120 3.05 -2.05 -9.33
C LEU A 120 2.80 -1.27 -10.63
N GLU A 121 2.04 -1.85 -11.57
CA GLU A 121 1.75 -1.18 -12.84
C GLU A 121 0.92 0.10 -12.65
N GLU A 122 0.00 0.11 -11.68
CA GLU A 122 -0.74 1.30 -11.27
C GLU A 122 0.19 2.40 -10.74
N ALA A 123 1.14 2.05 -9.87
CA ALA A 123 2.15 2.98 -9.37
C ALA A 123 2.99 3.58 -10.51
N LYS A 124 3.47 2.74 -11.44
CA LYS A 124 4.22 3.19 -12.62
C LYS A 124 3.39 4.12 -13.52
N LYS A 125 2.09 3.85 -13.66
CA LYS A 125 1.16 4.72 -14.39
C LYS A 125 1.03 6.09 -13.73
N GLN A 126 0.93 6.14 -12.40
CA GLN A 126 0.89 7.40 -11.65
C GLN A 126 2.19 8.20 -11.85
N LEU A 127 3.37 7.55 -11.75
CA LEU A 127 4.66 8.21 -12.02
C LEU A 127 4.74 8.81 -13.42
N ARG A 128 4.28 8.07 -14.44
CA ARG A 128 4.21 8.60 -15.83
C ARG A 128 3.32 9.83 -15.91
N GLY A 129 2.13 9.80 -15.27
CA GLY A 129 1.23 10.94 -15.24
C GLY A 129 1.86 12.17 -14.60
N HIS A 130 2.54 12.02 -13.48
CA HIS A 130 3.24 13.11 -12.81
C HIS A 130 4.39 13.69 -13.66
N ARG A 131 5.19 12.80 -14.32
CA ARG A 131 6.22 13.24 -15.27
C ARG A 131 5.63 14.04 -16.42
N ASP A 132 4.55 13.56 -17.03
CA ASP A 132 3.93 14.21 -18.17
C ASP A 132 3.41 15.61 -17.81
N ASN A 133 2.93 15.80 -16.57
CA ASN A 133 2.55 17.11 -16.05
C ASN A 133 3.76 18.06 -15.94
N VAL A 134 4.90 17.57 -15.46
CA VAL A 134 6.15 18.34 -15.41
C VAL A 134 6.60 18.72 -16.82
N ILE A 135 6.56 17.78 -17.78
CA ILE A 135 6.93 18.05 -19.16
C ILE A 135 6.02 19.12 -19.79
N LYS A 136 4.72 19.09 -19.53
CA LYS A 136 3.78 20.13 -19.98
C LYS A 136 4.11 21.50 -19.39
N ASP A 137 4.41 21.56 -18.08
CA ASP A 137 4.80 22.81 -17.43
C ASP A 137 6.12 23.38 -18.01
N LEU A 138 7.12 22.53 -18.24
CA LEU A 138 8.37 22.92 -18.88
C LEU A 138 8.16 23.47 -20.30
N GLN A 139 7.28 22.83 -21.09
CA GLN A 139 6.94 23.30 -22.44
C GLN A 139 6.20 24.66 -22.42
N ALA A 140 5.33 24.87 -21.42
CA ALA A 140 4.65 26.15 -21.25
C ALA A 140 5.66 27.27 -20.91
N LYS A 141 6.62 26.98 -20.03
CA LYS A 141 7.70 27.91 -19.65
C LYS A 141 8.67 28.20 -20.81
N GLU A 142 8.93 27.24 -21.68
CA GLU A 142 9.69 27.45 -22.93
C GLU A 142 8.96 28.46 -23.84
N LYS A 143 7.66 28.26 -24.07
CA LYS A 143 6.86 29.14 -24.93
C LYS A 143 6.75 30.56 -24.38
N SER A 144 6.75 30.75 -23.06
CA SER A 144 6.76 32.06 -22.42
C SER A 144 8.13 32.75 -22.40
N GLY A 145 9.19 32.10 -22.92
CA GLY A 145 10.55 32.65 -22.97
C GLY A 145 11.32 32.58 -21.65
N GLY A 146 10.79 31.83 -20.66
CA GLY A 146 11.44 31.70 -19.35
C GLY A 146 12.68 30.80 -19.34
N TYR A 147 12.80 29.88 -20.33
CA TYR A 147 13.90 28.93 -20.45
C TYR A 147 14.30 28.75 -21.91
N GLY A 148 15.61 28.56 -22.16
CA GLY A 148 16.14 28.19 -23.48
C GLY A 148 15.89 26.72 -23.81
N LYS A 149 15.97 26.36 -25.09
CA LYS A 149 15.78 24.98 -25.57
C LYS A 149 16.71 23.97 -24.89
N ASP A 150 17.96 24.32 -24.70
CA ASP A 150 18.96 23.45 -24.06
C ASP A 150 18.67 23.25 -22.58
N ASP A 151 18.19 24.28 -21.88
CA ASP A 151 17.73 24.16 -20.49
C ASP A 151 16.53 23.23 -20.37
N ILE A 152 15.56 23.38 -21.26
CA ILE A 152 14.37 22.52 -21.30
C ILE A 152 14.75 21.06 -21.57
N PHE A 153 15.68 20.82 -22.50
CA PHE A 153 16.17 19.47 -22.78
C PHE A 153 16.81 18.83 -21.53
N ARG A 154 17.67 19.58 -20.85
CA ARG A 154 18.30 19.13 -19.59
C ARG A 154 17.27 18.85 -18.50
N LEU A 155 16.32 19.76 -18.29
CA LEU A 155 15.28 19.60 -17.27
C LEU A 155 14.35 18.41 -17.54
N LYS A 156 14.02 18.13 -18.79
CA LYS A 156 13.27 16.90 -19.18
C LYS A 156 14.06 15.63 -18.85
N ASN A 157 15.38 15.63 -19.11
CA ASN A 157 16.23 14.50 -18.75
C ASN A 157 16.33 14.33 -17.22
N ASP A 158 16.42 15.43 -16.48
CA ASP A 158 16.44 15.37 -15.01
C ASP A 158 15.10 14.83 -14.45
N ALA A 159 13.96 15.26 -15.01
CA ALA A 159 12.66 14.70 -14.66
C ALA A 159 12.58 13.20 -14.97
N GLN A 160 13.10 12.78 -16.13
CA GLN A 160 13.12 11.36 -16.50
C GLN A 160 13.99 10.53 -15.55
N LYS A 161 15.18 11.00 -15.17
CA LYS A 161 16.03 10.32 -14.19
C LYS A 161 15.33 10.11 -12.85
N LEU A 162 14.60 11.12 -12.36
CA LEU A 162 13.81 10.98 -11.11
C LEU A 162 12.77 9.88 -11.21
N VAL A 163 12.11 9.73 -12.37
CA VAL A 163 11.14 8.64 -12.61
C VAL A 163 11.83 7.29 -12.72
N ASP A 164 12.96 7.21 -13.39
CA ASP A 164 13.70 5.96 -13.54
C ASP A 164 14.21 5.44 -12.19
N ASP A 165 14.75 6.33 -11.35
CA ASP A 165 15.16 6.01 -9.98
C ASP A 165 13.96 5.54 -9.12
N ALA A 166 12.81 6.20 -9.25
CA ALA A 166 11.59 5.80 -8.57
C ALA A 166 11.09 4.43 -9.06
N ASN A 167 11.06 4.20 -10.38
CA ASN A 167 10.66 2.90 -10.95
C ASN A 167 11.53 1.77 -10.43
N LYS A 168 12.85 1.97 -10.34
CA LYS A 168 13.77 0.99 -9.77
C LYS A 168 13.40 0.62 -8.33
N LYS A 169 13.11 1.61 -7.48
CA LYS A 169 12.68 1.36 -6.10
C LYS A 169 11.34 0.61 -6.03
N LEU A 170 10.38 0.95 -6.90
CA LEU A 170 9.10 0.24 -6.97
C LEU A 170 9.29 -1.22 -7.39
N GLU A 171 10.17 -1.49 -8.35
CA GLU A 171 10.51 -2.84 -8.80
C GLU A 171 11.23 -3.65 -7.73
N GLU A 172 12.16 -3.04 -7.00
CA GLU A 172 12.83 -3.68 -5.86
C GLU A 172 11.84 -4.05 -4.74
N ALA A 173 10.91 -3.13 -4.42
CA ALA A 173 9.85 -3.40 -3.45
C ALA A 173 8.92 -4.53 -3.91
N PHE A 174 8.56 -4.57 -5.20
CA PHE A 174 7.77 -5.64 -5.79
C PHE A 174 8.49 -6.99 -5.73
N ALA A 175 9.75 -7.06 -6.16
CA ALA A 175 10.53 -8.29 -6.15
C ALA A 175 10.65 -8.89 -4.75
N LYS A 176 10.85 -8.03 -3.74
CA LYS A 176 10.84 -8.45 -2.33
C LYS A 176 9.48 -9.03 -1.94
N LYS A 177 8.40 -8.34 -2.27
CA LYS A 177 7.04 -8.78 -1.92
C LYS A 177 6.64 -10.06 -2.65
N GLU A 178 6.97 -10.18 -3.92
CA GLU A 178 6.73 -11.40 -4.71
C GLU A 178 7.43 -12.62 -4.10
N LYS A 179 8.68 -12.45 -3.66
CA LYS A 179 9.41 -13.52 -2.96
C LYS A 179 8.72 -13.92 -1.66
N GLU A 180 8.20 -12.96 -0.89
CA GLU A 180 7.44 -13.24 0.35
C GLU A 180 6.13 -13.99 0.08
N ILE A 181 5.48 -13.75 -1.06
CA ILE A 181 4.22 -14.42 -1.45
C ILE A 181 4.50 -15.85 -1.92
N LEU A 182 5.58 -16.07 -2.64
CA LEU A 182 5.91 -17.35 -3.27
C LEU A 182 6.69 -18.30 -2.34
N SER A 183 7.29 -17.79 -1.27
CA SER A 183 7.93 -18.62 -0.23
C SER A 183 6.89 -19.25 0.70
#